data_fe0d49cb5a2e12801cda43df7377a4c5
#
_entry.id   fe0d49cb5a2e12801cda43df7377a4c5
#
_cell.length_a   1.000
_cell.length_b   1.000
_cell.length_c   1.000
_cell.angle_alpha   90.00
_cell.angle_beta   90.00
_cell.angle_gamma   90.00
#
_symmetry.space_group_name_H-M   'P 1'
#
loop_
_entity.id
_entity.type
_entity.pdbx_description
1 polymer ?
#
loop_
_entity_poly.entity_id
_entity_poly.type
_entity_poly.pdbx_seq_one_letter_code
_entity_poly.pdbx_strand_id
1 'polypeptide(L)'
;AKRYFEAIITANVSFKIDYEWLTTTAGGVKLENWISLEKKNEPVFNLESARPQTYKVRFDWKMNPEWIERQAKINFIPMEQDGKSADEVAITPILVTQAASPVITDDRAGDSLAILTIHERLASDIAINSSENMMYWDNVTLWKRTDKGLPGPEAVDRVRSVNFGTVTIKESLPQEVRYLKYLETFQVYGNANTMLLSIDLENHICELEYLKNLQIGGYGLVSLPEDFNRLGNSLESLDLSANNFTGVPAVLTQDNFPKLKSLILSGNRRWTVSNLKDSQYNKDTELGFHINMNEDPTEIDQLFLWDNLEELVLSYNYLEGTLPTYEGRTGWQADDLKQYGDTLNYLLEHPEIPKILPNMKRLTLNLNFFTGKIPEWLRFHPHLLDWFPEVLIFNQQEMG
;
A
#
# COMPACT_ATOMS: atom_id res chain seq x y z
N ALA A 1 -22.52 -13.28 3.09
CA ALA A 1 -22.75 -14.70 3.39
C ALA A 1 -22.26 -15.02 4.78
N LYS A 2 -22.94 -15.96 5.49
CA LYS A 2 -22.47 -16.41 6.81
C LYS A 2 -21.17 -17.19 6.64
N ARG A 3 -20.07 -16.75 7.26
CA ARG A 3 -18.75 -17.39 7.18
C ARG A 3 -18.40 -18.13 8.44
N TYR A 4 -19.34 -18.94 8.89
CA TYR A 4 -19.14 -19.81 10.04
C TYR A 4 -19.91 -21.11 9.87
N PHE A 5 -19.49 -22.14 10.60
CA PHE A 5 -20.26 -23.34 10.82
C PHE A 5 -20.30 -23.66 12.34
N GLU A 6 -21.26 -24.44 12.74
CA GLU A 6 -21.44 -24.85 14.12
C GLU A 6 -21.24 -26.36 14.23
N ALA A 7 -20.39 -26.76 15.17
CA ALA A 7 -20.19 -28.15 15.52
C ALA A 7 -20.89 -28.45 16.85
N ILE A 8 -21.55 -29.62 16.91
CA ILE A 8 -22.14 -30.14 18.12
C ILE A 8 -21.24 -31.26 18.65
N ILE A 9 -20.63 -31.06 19.80
CA ILE A 9 -19.67 -31.96 20.41
C ILE A 9 -20.25 -32.49 21.71
N THR A 10 -20.35 -33.81 21.86
CA THR A 10 -20.80 -34.44 23.09
C THR A 10 -19.58 -35.06 23.78
N ALA A 11 -19.24 -34.59 24.96
CA ALA A 11 -18.11 -35.06 25.74
C ALA A 11 -18.42 -35.07 27.21
N ASN A 12 -17.79 -35.98 27.94
CA ASN A 12 -17.80 -36.07 29.39
C ASN A 12 -16.45 -35.67 30.01
N VAL A 13 -15.53 -35.14 29.20
CA VAL A 13 -14.23 -34.63 29.58
C VAL A 13 -14.03 -33.24 28.97
N SER A 14 -13.23 -32.41 29.60
CA SER A 14 -12.77 -31.17 28.97
C SER A 14 -11.80 -31.48 27.82
N PHE A 15 -11.77 -30.66 26.80
CA PHE A 15 -10.90 -30.83 25.65
C PHE A 15 -10.33 -29.49 25.17
N LYS A 16 -9.17 -29.53 24.57
CA LYS A 16 -8.55 -28.42 23.86
C LYS A 16 -8.82 -28.59 22.34
N ILE A 17 -9.04 -27.49 21.67
CA ILE A 17 -9.19 -27.47 20.21
C ILE A 17 -7.84 -27.13 19.59
N ASP A 18 -7.43 -27.93 18.62
CA ASP A 18 -6.21 -27.76 17.85
C ASP A 18 -6.47 -27.93 16.35
N TYR A 19 -5.66 -27.29 15.50
CA TYR A 19 -5.85 -27.29 14.06
C TYR A 19 -4.68 -27.99 13.37
N GLU A 20 -4.98 -28.97 12.54
CA GLU A 20 -4.01 -29.60 11.63
C GLU A 20 -4.31 -29.12 10.19
N TRP A 21 -3.43 -28.27 9.67
CA TRP A 21 -3.56 -27.74 8.31
C TRP A 21 -2.99 -28.75 7.32
N LEU A 22 -3.79 -29.20 6.34
CA LEU A 22 -3.45 -30.31 5.47
C LEU A 22 -2.96 -29.88 4.09
N THR A 23 -3.27 -28.67 3.66
CA THR A 23 -2.96 -28.21 2.30
C THR A 23 -1.71 -27.36 2.26
N THR A 24 -0.87 -27.65 1.27
CA THR A 24 0.35 -26.88 0.94
C THR A 24 0.26 -26.50 -0.54
N THR A 25 0.61 -25.26 -0.89
CA THR A 25 0.67 -24.79 -2.28
C THR A 25 1.80 -25.46 -3.05
N ALA A 26 1.78 -25.35 -4.38
CA ALA A 26 2.88 -25.86 -5.23
C ALA A 26 4.24 -25.22 -4.90
N GLY A 27 4.24 -24.00 -4.35
CA GLY A 27 5.43 -23.30 -3.87
C GLY A 27 5.89 -23.72 -2.46
N GLY A 28 5.25 -24.72 -1.84
CA GLY A 28 5.62 -25.21 -0.51
C GLY A 28 5.06 -24.41 0.66
N VAL A 29 4.21 -23.41 0.42
CA VAL A 29 3.56 -22.61 1.45
C VAL A 29 2.36 -23.36 2.02
N LYS A 30 2.33 -23.56 3.33
CA LYS A 30 1.23 -24.21 4.03
C LYS A 30 0.09 -23.22 4.25
N LEU A 31 -1.14 -23.60 3.87
CA LEU A 31 -2.32 -22.77 4.00
C LEU A 31 -2.91 -22.90 5.41
N GLU A 32 -2.56 -21.98 6.28
CA GLU A 32 -2.88 -21.99 7.71
C GLU A 32 -3.81 -20.87 8.12
N ASN A 33 -4.35 -20.95 9.33
CA ASN A 33 -5.11 -19.91 10.04
C ASN A 33 -6.37 -19.38 9.31
N TRP A 34 -6.99 -20.24 8.49
CA TRP A 34 -8.21 -19.88 7.78
C TRP A 34 -9.49 -20.36 8.48
N ILE A 35 -9.37 -21.15 9.55
CA ILE A 35 -10.43 -21.47 10.50
C ILE A 35 -10.02 -20.91 11.86
N SER A 36 -10.95 -20.30 12.58
CA SER A 36 -10.70 -19.75 13.91
C SER A 36 -11.89 -19.94 14.84
N LEU A 37 -11.59 -19.97 16.12
CA LEU A 37 -12.58 -19.97 17.17
C LEU A 37 -12.42 -18.68 17.98
N GLU A 38 -13.43 -17.82 17.98
CA GLU A 38 -13.41 -16.63 18.82
C GLU A 38 -13.50 -17.04 20.30
N LYS A 39 -12.74 -16.36 21.14
CA LYS A 39 -12.68 -16.65 22.59
C LYS A 39 -14.05 -16.70 23.28
N LYS A 40 -15.00 -15.88 22.84
CA LYS A 40 -16.39 -15.90 23.37
C LYS A 40 -17.18 -17.14 22.99
N ASN A 41 -16.72 -17.93 22.01
CA ASN A 41 -17.35 -19.16 21.53
C ASN A 41 -16.65 -20.42 22.05
N GLU A 42 -15.60 -20.27 22.89
CA GLU A 42 -14.95 -21.40 23.54
C GLU A 42 -15.94 -22.13 24.48
N PRO A 43 -15.93 -23.48 24.48
CA PRO A 43 -16.82 -24.24 25.35
C PRO A 43 -16.45 -24.04 26.80
N VAL A 44 -17.47 -23.78 27.64
CA VAL A 44 -17.33 -23.74 29.08
C VAL A 44 -17.69 -25.11 29.65
N PHE A 45 -16.71 -25.79 30.22
CA PHE A 45 -16.86 -27.15 30.71
C PHE A 45 -17.44 -27.16 32.15
N ASN A 46 -18.47 -27.96 32.37
CA ASN A 46 -18.94 -28.28 33.73
C ASN A 46 -18.33 -29.61 34.19
N LEU A 47 -17.29 -29.52 34.97
CA LEU A 47 -16.50 -30.68 35.43
C LEU A 47 -17.17 -31.45 36.59
N GLU A 48 -18.26 -30.93 37.18
CA GLU A 48 -18.98 -31.57 38.27
C GLU A 48 -19.91 -32.73 37.81
N SER A 49 -20.15 -32.80 36.49
CA SER A 49 -21.05 -33.82 35.93
C SER A 49 -20.24 -34.93 35.24
N ALA A 50 -20.39 -36.16 35.73
CA ALA A 50 -19.87 -37.36 35.09
C ALA A 50 -20.64 -37.76 33.81
N ARG A 51 -21.76 -37.09 33.49
CA ARG A 51 -22.58 -37.36 32.32
C ARG A 51 -22.05 -36.58 31.10
N PRO A 52 -22.09 -37.20 29.90
CA PRO A 52 -21.77 -36.48 28.67
C PRO A 52 -22.61 -35.20 28.52
N GLN A 53 -21.97 -34.11 28.16
CA GLN A 53 -22.59 -32.80 27.91
C GLN A 53 -22.43 -32.46 26.46
N THR A 54 -23.37 -31.71 25.92
CA THR A 54 -23.36 -31.26 24.54
C THR A 54 -22.93 -29.81 24.45
N TYR A 55 -21.86 -29.54 23.71
CA TYR A 55 -21.29 -28.23 23.47
C TYR A 55 -21.56 -27.82 22.04
N LYS A 56 -22.10 -26.63 21.85
CA LYS A 56 -22.27 -26.01 20.53
C LYS A 56 -21.09 -25.04 20.31
N VAL A 57 -20.19 -25.39 19.42
CA VAL A 57 -18.99 -24.61 19.12
C VAL A 57 -19.11 -24.01 17.73
N ARG A 58 -18.92 -22.69 17.63
CA ARG A 58 -18.95 -21.97 16.37
C ARG A 58 -17.53 -21.69 15.90
N PHE A 59 -17.21 -22.18 14.70
CA PHE A 59 -15.98 -21.90 14.01
C PHE A 59 -16.24 -20.89 12.88
N ASP A 60 -15.47 -19.81 12.87
CA ASP A 60 -15.47 -18.83 11.80
C ASP A 60 -14.39 -19.23 10.77
N TRP A 61 -14.61 -18.94 9.48
CA TRP A 61 -13.68 -19.28 8.42
C TRP A 61 -13.50 -18.12 7.44
N LYS A 62 -12.28 -18.01 6.87
CA LYS A 62 -11.93 -17.05 5.83
C LYS A 62 -12.19 -17.65 4.44
N MET A 63 -12.50 -16.83 3.44
CA MET A 63 -12.60 -17.25 2.05
C MET A 63 -11.28 -17.90 1.61
N ASN A 64 -11.37 -18.92 0.73
CA ASN A 64 -10.20 -19.48 0.09
C ASN A 64 -9.82 -18.60 -1.12
N PRO A 65 -8.71 -17.86 -1.07
CA PRO A 65 -8.27 -17.05 -2.20
C PRO A 65 -7.46 -17.87 -3.22
N GLU A 66 -7.08 -19.11 -2.86
CA GLU A 66 -6.22 -19.94 -3.68
C GLU A 66 -7.04 -20.72 -4.75
N TRP A 67 -6.41 -21.02 -5.86
CA TRP A 67 -7.01 -21.80 -6.95
C TRP A 67 -6.94 -23.31 -6.71
N ILE A 68 -6.62 -23.72 -5.49
CA ILE A 68 -6.63 -25.09 -5.04
C ILE A 68 -7.58 -25.25 -3.87
N GLU A 69 -8.20 -26.42 -3.79
CA GLU A 69 -8.99 -26.79 -2.61
C GLU A 69 -8.08 -26.86 -1.39
N ARG A 70 -8.57 -26.39 -0.25
CA ARG A 70 -7.84 -26.50 1.00
C ARG A 70 -8.59 -27.29 2.05
N GLN A 71 -7.84 -27.97 2.89
CA GLN A 71 -8.34 -28.86 3.91
C GLN A 71 -7.65 -28.62 5.26
N ALA A 72 -8.40 -28.79 6.32
CA ALA A 72 -7.90 -28.79 7.68
C ALA A 72 -8.67 -29.80 8.54
N LYS A 73 -8.04 -30.35 9.55
CA LYS A 73 -8.70 -31.08 10.62
C LYS A 73 -8.78 -30.21 11.86
N ILE A 74 -9.93 -30.25 12.49
CA ILE A 74 -10.14 -29.71 13.84
C ILE A 74 -10.06 -30.87 14.81
N ASN A 75 -9.01 -30.89 15.60
CA ASN A 75 -8.74 -31.94 16.59
C ASN A 75 -9.27 -31.50 17.95
N PHE A 76 -9.83 -32.43 18.68
CA PHE A 76 -10.30 -32.25 20.05
C PHE A 76 -9.39 -33.11 20.95
N ILE A 77 -8.50 -32.46 21.68
CA ILE A 77 -7.51 -33.11 22.52
C ILE A 77 -8.04 -33.16 23.95
N PRO A 78 -8.36 -34.33 24.50
CA PRO A 78 -8.83 -34.46 25.90
C PRO A 78 -7.78 -33.90 26.85
N MET A 79 -8.24 -33.18 27.85
CA MET A 79 -7.39 -32.66 28.93
C MET A 79 -7.38 -33.65 30.10
N GLU A 80 -6.23 -33.82 30.73
CA GLU A 80 -6.10 -34.64 31.93
C GLU A 80 -6.98 -34.11 33.05
N GLN A 81 -7.72 -35.01 33.70
CA GLN A 81 -8.50 -34.76 34.88
C GLN A 81 -8.19 -35.77 35.97
N ASP A 82 -7.92 -35.33 37.20
CA ASP A 82 -7.71 -36.16 38.38
C ASP A 82 -6.69 -37.31 38.22
N GLY A 83 -5.60 -37.07 37.52
CA GLY A 83 -4.51 -38.05 37.38
C GLY A 83 -4.80 -39.24 36.44
N LYS A 84 -5.88 -39.17 35.65
CA LYS A 84 -6.15 -40.13 34.59
C LYS A 84 -5.61 -39.61 33.27
N SER A 85 -4.86 -40.46 32.58
CA SER A 85 -4.33 -40.17 31.24
C SER A 85 -5.49 -39.94 30.27
N ALA A 86 -5.41 -38.87 29.48
CA ALA A 86 -6.34 -38.58 28.39
C ALA A 86 -6.08 -39.46 27.15
N ASP A 87 -5.03 -40.29 27.13
CA ASP A 87 -4.53 -41.05 25.99
C ASP A 87 -5.48 -42.17 25.51
N GLU A 88 -6.47 -42.52 26.32
CA GLU A 88 -7.41 -43.59 26.00
C GLU A 88 -8.72 -43.12 25.36
N VAL A 89 -8.89 -41.78 25.18
CA VAL A 89 -10.11 -41.20 24.63
C VAL A 89 -9.89 -40.83 23.14
N ALA A 90 -10.47 -41.62 22.24
CA ALA A 90 -10.48 -41.31 20.83
C ALA A 90 -11.61 -40.33 20.50
N ILE A 91 -11.28 -39.10 20.15
CA ILE A 91 -12.26 -38.12 19.62
C ILE A 91 -12.07 -38.03 18.12
N THR A 92 -13.17 -38.20 17.36
CA THR A 92 -13.13 -38.09 15.89
C THR A 92 -12.90 -36.62 15.50
N PRO A 93 -11.85 -36.29 14.74
CA PRO A 93 -11.64 -34.93 14.28
C PRO A 93 -12.69 -34.52 13.23
N ILE A 94 -12.93 -33.23 13.09
CA ILE A 94 -13.75 -32.68 12.02
C ILE A 94 -12.84 -32.35 10.84
N LEU A 95 -13.04 -33.03 9.70
CA LEU A 95 -12.39 -32.65 8.46
C LEU A 95 -13.21 -31.52 7.80
N VAL A 96 -12.55 -30.39 7.57
CA VAL A 96 -13.14 -29.24 6.88
C VAL A 96 -12.47 -29.12 5.51
N THR A 97 -13.29 -29.13 4.46
CA THR A 97 -12.84 -28.92 3.08
C THR A 97 -13.44 -27.64 2.55
N GLN A 98 -12.63 -26.81 1.95
CA GLN A 98 -13.07 -25.59 1.30
C GLN A 98 -12.62 -25.60 -0.17
N ALA A 99 -13.57 -25.46 -1.07
CA ALA A 99 -13.30 -25.45 -2.52
C ALA A 99 -12.30 -24.36 -2.92
N ALA A 100 -11.63 -24.57 -4.04
CA ALA A 100 -10.79 -23.58 -4.69
C ALA A 100 -11.56 -22.29 -5.01
N SER A 101 -10.85 -21.18 -5.08
CA SER A 101 -11.42 -19.94 -5.62
C SER A 101 -11.79 -20.13 -7.09
N PRO A 102 -12.88 -19.53 -7.56
CA PRO A 102 -13.19 -19.51 -8.99
C PRO A 102 -12.06 -18.89 -9.80
N VAL A 103 -11.83 -19.39 -11.00
CA VAL A 103 -10.86 -18.80 -11.93
C VAL A 103 -11.35 -17.41 -12.35
N ILE A 104 -10.48 -16.40 -12.24
CA ILE A 104 -10.78 -15.04 -12.70
C ILE A 104 -10.64 -15.00 -14.21
N THR A 105 -11.73 -14.77 -14.90
CA THR A 105 -11.80 -14.67 -16.37
C THR A 105 -11.47 -13.24 -16.83
N ASP A 106 -11.08 -13.08 -18.11
CA ASP A 106 -10.81 -11.77 -18.71
C ASP A 106 -12.09 -11.14 -19.27
N ASP A 107 -13.01 -10.87 -18.37
CA ASP A 107 -14.30 -10.24 -18.66
C ASP A 107 -14.80 -9.44 -17.45
N ARG A 108 -15.97 -8.82 -17.59
CA ARG A 108 -16.60 -8.05 -16.51
C ARG A 108 -16.86 -8.89 -15.24
N ALA A 109 -17.18 -10.17 -15.38
CA ALA A 109 -17.41 -11.04 -14.24
C ALA A 109 -16.10 -11.32 -13.50
N GLY A 110 -15.01 -11.50 -14.24
CA GLY A 110 -13.68 -11.62 -13.69
C GLY A 110 -13.22 -10.35 -12.98
N ASP A 111 -13.47 -9.16 -13.52
CA ASP A 111 -13.18 -7.90 -12.83
C ASP A 111 -13.92 -7.83 -11.48
N SER A 112 -15.20 -8.18 -11.47
CA SER A 112 -16.01 -8.22 -10.25
C SER A 112 -15.43 -9.19 -9.21
N LEU A 113 -15.03 -10.37 -9.66
CA LEU A 113 -14.42 -11.38 -8.79
C LEU A 113 -13.05 -10.93 -8.26
N ALA A 114 -12.23 -10.29 -9.11
CA ALA A 114 -10.94 -9.72 -8.71
C ALA A 114 -11.13 -8.69 -7.60
N ILE A 115 -12.03 -7.73 -7.76
CA ILE A 115 -12.32 -6.71 -6.75
C ILE A 115 -12.80 -7.34 -5.44
N LEU A 116 -13.72 -8.30 -5.48
CA LEU A 116 -14.19 -8.98 -4.29
C LEU A 116 -13.08 -9.74 -3.56
N THR A 117 -12.19 -10.38 -4.31
CA THR A 117 -11.06 -11.10 -3.75
C THR A 117 -10.04 -10.15 -3.11
N ILE A 118 -9.70 -9.04 -3.79
CA ILE A 118 -8.81 -8.00 -3.25
C ILE A 118 -9.42 -7.38 -1.98
N HIS A 119 -10.70 -7.00 -2.02
CA HIS A 119 -11.43 -6.46 -0.87
C HIS A 119 -11.36 -7.39 0.34
N GLU A 120 -11.54 -8.68 0.12
CA GLU A 120 -11.47 -9.69 1.18
C GLU A 120 -10.05 -9.86 1.73
N ARG A 121 -9.05 -9.97 0.83
CA ARG A 121 -7.65 -10.15 1.22
C ARG A 121 -7.12 -8.97 1.99
N LEU A 122 -7.43 -7.76 1.55
CA LEU A 122 -6.98 -6.52 2.20
C LEU A 122 -7.85 -6.13 3.40
N ALA A 123 -8.94 -6.85 3.67
CA ALA A 123 -9.93 -6.47 4.67
C ALA A 123 -10.27 -4.97 4.58
N SER A 124 -10.52 -4.50 3.37
CA SER A 124 -10.81 -3.10 3.09
C SER A 124 -12.15 -2.68 3.68
N ASP A 125 -12.29 -1.41 4.04
CA ASP A 125 -13.49 -0.89 4.73
C ASP A 125 -14.61 -0.44 3.77
N ILE A 126 -14.43 -0.63 2.46
CA ILE A 126 -15.45 -0.26 1.48
C ILE A 126 -16.69 -1.15 1.59
N ALA A 127 -17.85 -0.54 1.40
CA ALA A 127 -19.13 -1.26 1.39
C ALA A 127 -19.39 -1.84 0.00
N ILE A 128 -19.12 -3.14 -0.16
CA ILE A 128 -19.47 -3.89 -1.38
C ILE A 128 -20.64 -4.82 -1.11
N ASN A 129 -21.74 -4.67 -1.85
CA ASN A 129 -22.82 -5.63 -1.86
C ASN A 129 -22.61 -6.63 -3.03
N SER A 130 -22.06 -7.79 -2.73
CA SER A 130 -21.75 -8.83 -3.72
C SER A 130 -22.99 -9.39 -4.44
N SER A 131 -24.21 -9.13 -3.95
CA SER A 131 -25.46 -9.50 -4.61
C SER A 131 -25.94 -8.47 -5.63
N GLU A 132 -25.34 -7.29 -5.66
CA GLU A 132 -25.64 -6.22 -6.61
C GLU A 132 -24.68 -6.21 -7.78
N ASN A 133 -25.12 -5.63 -8.89
CA ASN A 133 -24.27 -5.44 -10.04
C ASN A 133 -23.14 -4.44 -9.70
N MET A 134 -21.91 -4.73 -10.09
CA MET A 134 -20.71 -3.93 -9.85
C MET A 134 -20.86 -2.44 -10.24
N MET A 135 -21.71 -2.13 -11.21
CA MET A 135 -21.97 -0.74 -11.62
C MET A 135 -22.62 0.12 -10.51
N TYR A 136 -23.15 -0.50 -9.45
CA TYR A 136 -23.75 0.16 -8.31
C TYR A 136 -22.85 0.19 -7.07
N TRP A 137 -21.60 -0.28 -7.19
CA TRP A 137 -20.64 -0.19 -6.11
C TRP A 137 -20.03 1.22 -6.07
N ASP A 138 -20.21 1.94 -4.97
CA ASP A 138 -19.88 3.35 -4.85
C ASP A 138 -18.41 3.67 -5.16
N ASN A 139 -17.50 2.73 -4.86
CA ASN A 139 -16.06 2.90 -5.03
C ASN A 139 -15.50 2.34 -6.34
N VAL A 140 -16.36 1.97 -7.27
CA VAL A 140 -16.00 1.38 -8.57
C VAL A 140 -16.63 2.17 -9.70
N THR A 141 -15.86 2.52 -10.71
CA THR A 141 -16.39 3.07 -11.96
C THR A 141 -16.04 2.16 -13.13
N LEU A 142 -16.91 2.11 -14.11
CA LEU A 142 -16.74 1.31 -15.31
C LEU A 142 -16.52 2.23 -16.52
N TRP A 143 -15.76 1.75 -17.49
CA TRP A 143 -15.64 2.39 -18.78
C TRP A 143 -16.98 2.45 -19.52
N LYS A 144 -17.31 3.62 -20.01
CA LYS A 144 -18.46 3.84 -20.90
C LYS A 144 -17.98 4.05 -22.32
N ARG A 145 -18.80 3.69 -23.29
CA ARG A 145 -18.48 3.87 -24.72
C ARG A 145 -18.17 5.33 -25.10
N THR A 146 -18.70 6.28 -24.33
CA THR A 146 -18.52 7.72 -24.56
C THR A 146 -17.33 8.31 -23.80
N ASP A 147 -16.63 7.52 -23.01
CA ASP A 147 -15.53 8.04 -22.18
C ASP A 147 -14.34 8.42 -23.04
N LYS A 148 -13.82 9.59 -22.75
CA LYS A 148 -12.56 10.06 -23.36
C LYS A 148 -11.41 9.20 -22.83
N GLY A 149 -10.57 8.70 -23.74
CA GLY A 149 -9.43 7.85 -23.39
C GLY A 149 -9.79 6.39 -23.18
N LEU A 150 -11.00 5.94 -23.60
CA LEU A 150 -11.35 4.53 -23.63
C LEU A 150 -10.25 3.73 -24.35
N PRO A 151 -9.65 2.68 -23.73
CA PRO A 151 -8.55 1.93 -24.32
C PRO A 151 -8.91 1.20 -25.62
N GLY A 152 -10.14 0.72 -25.72
CA GLY A 152 -10.67 0.00 -26.86
C GLY A 152 -12.13 -0.44 -26.61
N PRO A 153 -12.82 -0.96 -27.62
CA PRO A 153 -14.21 -1.40 -27.48
C PRO A 153 -14.38 -2.54 -26.46
N GLU A 154 -13.37 -3.35 -26.24
CA GLU A 154 -13.32 -4.43 -25.26
C GLU A 154 -13.24 -3.94 -23.81
N ALA A 155 -12.84 -2.69 -23.60
CA ALA A 155 -12.81 -2.07 -22.29
C ALA A 155 -14.18 -1.56 -21.81
N VAL A 156 -15.18 -1.48 -22.70
CA VAL A 156 -16.53 -1.04 -22.33
C VAL A 156 -17.12 -1.97 -21.27
N ASP A 157 -17.66 -1.37 -20.21
CA ASP A 157 -18.20 -2.06 -19.03
C ASP A 157 -17.15 -2.80 -18.16
N ARG A 158 -15.84 -2.69 -18.47
CA ARG A 158 -14.73 -3.13 -17.61
C ARG A 158 -14.41 -2.06 -16.57
N VAL A 159 -13.71 -2.45 -15.52
CA VAL A 159 -13.36 -1.53 -14.43
C VAL A 159 -12.38 -0.46 -14.93
N ARG A 160 -12.76 0.80 -14.73
CA ARG A 160 -11.95 1.99 -14.99
C ARG A 160 -11.23 2.47 -13.74
N SER A 161 -11.94 2.52 -12.61
CA SER A 161 -11.41 3.05 -11.36
C SER A 161 -11.90 2.21 -10.19
N VAL A 162 -11.03 1.99 -9.23
CA VAL A 162 -11.39 1.39 -7.95
C VAL A 162 -10.65 2.07 -6.81
N ASN A 163 -11.39 2.35 -5.73
CA ASN A 163 -10.83 2.81 -4.47
C ASN A 163 -11.19 1.80 -3.38
N PHE A 164 -10.19 1.14 -2.82
CA PHE A 164 -10.38 0.14 -1.77
C PHE A 164 -10.53 0.74 -0.36
N GLY A 165 -10.52 2.10 -0.24
CA GLY A 165 -10.62 2.74 1.06
C GLY A 165 -9.45 2.39 1.97
N THR A 166 -9.75 2.20 3.26
CA THR A 166 -8.74 1.86 4.27
C THR A 166 -8.62 0.35 4.43
N VAL A 167 -7.39 -0.14 4.50
CA VAL A 167 -7.08 -1.56 4.64
C VAL A 167 -6.39 -1.88 5.97
N THR A 168 -6.50 -3.13 6.40
CA THR A 168 -5.98 -3.57 7.72
C THR A 168 -5.00 -4.72 7.66
N ILE A 169 -4.74 -5.25 6.47
CA ILE A 169 -3.87 -6.42 6.25
C ILE A 169 -2.39 -6.07 6.22
N LYS A 170 -1.54 -7.09 6.36
CA LYS A 170 -0.09 -7.05 6.57
C LYS A 170 0.68 -7.70 5.42
N GLU A 171 0.20 -7.57 4.21
CA GLU A 171 0.81 -8.17 3.03
C GLU A 171 0.84 -7.18 1.86
N SER A 172 1.62 -7.47 0.84
CA SER A 172 1.67 -6.71 -0.41
C SER A 172 0.31 -6.72 -1.12
N LEU A 173 0.15 -5.92 -2.17
CA LEU A 173 -1.06 -5.94 -2.99
C LEU A 173 -1.28 -7.35 -3.55
N PRO A 174 -2.52 -7.88 -3.44
CA PRO A 174 -2.83 -9.21 -3.93
C PRO A 174 -2.60 -9.36 -5.45
N GLN A 175 -2.18 -10.54 -5.87
CA GLN A 175 -1.95 -10.85 -7.29
C GLN A 175 -3.18 -10.63 -8.18
N GLU A 176 -4.36 -10.62 -7.61
CA GLU A 176 -5.63 -10.40 -8.31
C GLU A 176 -5.73 -9.01 -8.93
N VAL A 177 -4.92 -8.04 -8.48
CA VAL A 177 -4.84 -6.69 -9.07
C VAL A 177 -4.54 -6.75 -10.57
N ARG A 178 -3.68 -7.67 -11.04
CA ARG A 178 -3.29 -7.81 -12.46
C ARG A 178 -4.45 -8.14 -13.41
N TYR A 179 -5.57 -8.69 -12.88
CA TYR A 179 -6.73 -9.02 -13.72
C TYR A 179 -7.59 -7.79 -14.07
N LEU A 180 -7.41 -6.67 -13.39
CA LEU A 180 -8.09 -5.41 -13.68
C LEU A 180 -7.42 -4.67 -14.87
N LYS A 181 -7.31 -5.34 -16.00
CA LYS A 181 -6.46 -4.95 -17.14
C LYS A 181 -6.68 -3.53 -17.67
N TYR A 182 -7.91 -3.04 -17.61
CA TYR A 182 -8.28 -1.73 -18.17
C TYR A 182 -8.35 -0.63 -17.12
N LEU A 183 -7.77 -0.88 -15.94
CA LEU A 183 -7.78 0.05 -14.82
C LEU A 183 -6.99 1.33 -15.16
N GLU A 184 -7.63 2.47 -14.97
CA GLU A 184 -7.03 3.81 -15.11
C GLU A 184 -6.65 4.39 -13.76
N THR A 185 -7.41 4.08 -12.69
CA THR A 185 -7.17 4.61 -11.35
C THR A 185 -7.28 3.51 -10.30
N PHE A 186 -6.21 3.36 -9.51
CA PHE A 186 -6.15 2.46 -8.35
C PHE A 186 -5.84 3.25 -7.09
N GLN A 187 -6.65 3.08 -6.05
CA GLN A 187 -6.45 3.76 -4.77
C GLN A 187 -6.63 2.79 -3.61
N VAL A 188 -5.70 2.85 -2.66
CA VAL A 188 -5.76 2.12 -1.38
C VAL A 188 -5.02 2.90 -0.31
N TYR A 189 -5.55 2.87 0.91
CA TYR A 189 -4.94 3.52 2.07
C TYR A 189 -4.71 2.50 3.18
N GLY A 190 -3.57 2.58 3.82
CA GLY A 190 -3.35 1.88 5.08
C GLY A 190 -3.98 2.61 6.26
N ASN A 191 -3.90 1.98 7.41
CA ASN A 191 -4.26 2.57 8.69
C ASN A 191 -3.05 2.69 9.62
N ALA A 192 -3.25 3.15 10.85
CA ALA A 192 -2.17 3.29 11.82
C ALA A 192 -1.35 1.99 12.07
N ASN A 193 -1.93 0.81 11.85
CA ASN A 193 -1.23 -0.46 12.02
C ASN A 193 -0.44 -0.84 10.75
N THR A 194 -0.98 -0.58 9.56
CA THR A 194 -0.27 -0.84 8.31
C THR A 194 0.93 0.08 8.14
N MET A 195 0.84 1.33 8.57
CA MET A 195 1.96 2.27 8.58
C MET A 195 3.17 1.79 9.39
N LEU A 196 2.97 0.85 10.33
CA LEU A 196 4.04 0.27 11.14
C LEU A 196 4.77 -0.91 10.46
N LEU A 197 4.35 -1.30 9.27
CA LEU A 197 4.87 -2.47 8.57
C LEU A 197 6.08 -2.11 7.69
N SER A 198 6.75 -3.15 7.22
CA SER A 198 7.79 -3.08 6.18
C SER A 198 7.36 -4.01 5.06
N ILE A 199 6.75 -3.46 4.02
CA ILE A 199 6.17 -4.20 2.91
C ILE A 199 6.90 -3.85 1.62
N ASP A 200 7.41 -4.87 0.94
CA ASP A 200 7.88 -4.74 -0.44
C ASP A 200 6.69 -4.82 -1.38
N LEU A 201 6.58 -3.87 -2.30
CA LEU A 201 5.53 -3.91 -3.32
C LEU A 201 5.87 -4.98 -4.37
N GLU A 202 4.97 -5.92 -4.61
CA GLU A 202 5.15 -6.95 -5.62
C GLU A 202 4.77 -6.47 -7.03
N ASN A 203 5.24 -7.21 -8.05
CA ASN A 203 5.14 -6.84 -9.47
C ASN A 203 3.73 -6.82 -10.06
N HIS A 204 2.72 -7.34 -9.37
CA HIS A 204 1.39 -7.55 -9.96
C HIS A 204 0.73 -6.27 -10.47
N ILE A 205 0.97 -5.14 -9.79
CA ILE A 205 0.45 -3.82 -10.22
C ILE A 205 1.11 -3.35 -11.52
N CYS A 206 2.35 -3.81 -11.81
CA CYS A 206 3.13 -3.40 -12.97
C CYS A 206 2.59 -3.96 -14.30
N GLU A 207 1.61 -4.88 -14.23
CA GLU A 207 0.95 -5.45 -15.41
C GLU A 207 -0.20 -4.56 -15.94
N LEU A 208 -0.53 -3.45 -15.25
CA LEU A 208 -1.66 -2.57 -15.59
C LEU A 208 -1.25 -1.50 -16.60
N GLU A 209 -1.32 -1.81 -17.88
CA GLU A 209 -0.84 -0.97 -18.99
C GLU A 209 -1.55 0.39 -19.13
N TYR A 210 -2.79 0.51 -18.61
CA TYR A 210 -3.62 1.71 -18.75
C TYR A 210 -3.66 2.56 -17.47
N LEU A 211 -2.90 2.17 -16.44
CA LEU A 211 -2.93 2.83 -15.14
C LEU A 211 -2.30 4.22 -15.23
N LYS A 212 -3.11 5.26 -14.98
CA LYS A 212 -2.67 6.66 -14.97
C LYS A 212 -2.52 7.23 -13.57
N ASN A 213 -3.36 6.79 -12.65
CA ASN A 213 -3.38 7.30 -11.29
C ASN A 213 -3.22 6.13 -10.31
N LEU A 214 -2.10 6.13 -9.60
CA LEU A 214 -1.80 5.12 -8.58
C LEU A 214 -1.64 5.81 -7.23
N GLN A 215 -2.43 5.38 -6.25
CA GLN A 215 -2.32 5.83 -4.88
C GLN A 215 -2.25 4.64 -3.92
N ILE A 216 -1.13 4.53 -3.22
CA ILE A 216 -0.88 3.53 -2.17
C ILE A 216 -0.34 4.28 -0.96
N GLY A 217 -1.24 4.92 -0.20
CA GLY A 217 -0.87 5.75 0.94
C GLY A 217 -0.92 4.98 2.26
N GLY A 218 0.04 5.23 3.17
CA GLY A 218 0.02 4.65 4.52
C GLY A 218 0.05 3.13 4.59
N TYR A 219 0.50 2.48 3.54
CA TYR A 219 0.45 1.02 3.39
C TYR A 219 1.61 0.31 4.09
N GLY A 220 2.66 1.06 4.46
CA GLY A 220 3.88 0.52 5.05
C GLY A 220 4.91 0.07 4.02
N LEU A 221 4.85 0.59 2.80
CA LEU A 221 5.80 0.25 1.74
C LEU A 221 7.20 0.74 2.08
N VAL A 222 8.20 -0.11 1.81
CA VAL A 222 9.63 0.19 1.95
C VAL A 222 10.36 0.14 0.61
N SER A 223 9.82 -0.56 -0.38
CA SER A 223 10.41 -0.67 -1.71
C SER A 223 9.36 -0.75 -2.81
N LEU A 224 9.77 -0.38 -4.03
CA LEU A 224 9.05 -0.63 -5.28
C LEU A 224 9.78 -1.73 -6.05
N PRO A 225 9.06 -2.56 -6.83
CA PRO A 225 9.67 -3.60 -7.65
C PRO A 225 10.49 -3.01 -8.81
N GLU A 226 11.48 -3.74 -9.29
CA GLU A 226 12.31 -3.33 -10.42
C GLU A 226 11.49 -3.07 -11.69
N ASP A 227 10.45 -3.88 -11.92
CA ASP A 227 9.52 -3.75 -13.05
C ASP A 227 8.55 -2.56 -12.94
N PHE A 228 8.63 -1.75 -11.89
CA PHE A 228 7.71 -0.62 -11.68
C PHE A 228 7.76 0.41 -12.82
N ASN A 229 8.91 0.52 -13.51
CA ASN A 229 9.09 1.35 -14.70
C ASN A 229 8.16 0.98 -15.88
N ARG A 230 7.58 -0.21 -15.90
CA ARG A 230 6.58 -0.62 -16.93
C ARG A 230 5.35 0.28 -16.91
N LEU A 231 5.03 0.87 -15.75
CA LEU A 231 3.93 1.83 -15.61
C LEU A 231 4.26 3.21 -16.22
N GLY A 232 5.52 3.50 -16.50
CA GLY A 232 5.95 4.82 -16.97
C GLY A 232 5.33 5.27 -18.30
N ASN A 233 4.89 4.33 -19.13
CA ASN A 233 4.20 4.64 -20.38
C ASN A 233 2.77 5.17 -20.21
N SER A 234 2.17 5.00 -19.03
CA SER A 234 0.78 5.37 -18.76
C SER A 234 0.62 6.27 -17.53
N LEU A 235 1.48 6.13 -16.51
CA LEU A 235 1.31 6.77 -15.22
C LEU A 235 1.50 8.29 -15.31
N GLU A 236 0.48 9.03 -14.88
CA GLU A 236 0.46 10.49 -14.84
C GLU A 236 0.49 11.03 -13.40
N SER A 237 0.00 10.25 -12.42
CA SER A 237 -0.03 10.61 -10.99
C SER A 237 0.35 9.43 -10.11
N LEU A 238 1.29 9.65 -9.20
CA LEU A 238 1.77 8.66 -8.23
C LEU A 238 1.76 9.25 -6.82
N ASP A 239 0.95 8.66 -5.93
CA ASP A 239 0.91 8.99 -4.52
C ASP A 239 1.38 7.80 -3.67
N LEU A 240 2.53 7.95 -3.05
CA LEU A 240 3.14 7.00 -2.12
C LEU A 240 3.30 7.61 -0.72
N SER A 241 2.42 8.53 -0.36
CA SER A 241 2.47 9.23 0.92
C SER A 241 2.33 8.31 2.13
N ALA A 242 2.89 8.74 3.25
CA ALA A 242 2.79 8.08 4.55
C ALA A 242 3.27 6.60 4.57
N ASN A 243 4.19 6.25 3.69
CA ASN A 243 4.85 4.94 3.68
C ASN A 243 6.17 4.96 4.48
N ASN A 244 7.02 3.97 4.29
CA ASN A 244 8.24 3.76 5.06
C ASN A 244 9.52 3.75 4.19
N PHE A 245 9.49 4.46 3.08
CA PHE A 245 10.68 4.63 2.25
C PHE A 245 11.79 5.36 3.03
N THR A 246 13.03 4.93 2.85
CA THR A 246 14.21 5.57 3.43
C THR A 246 14.89 6.55 2.48
N GLY A 247 14.51 6.54 1.22
CA GLY A 247 15.00 7.40 0.16
C GLY A 247 14.04 7.41 -1.03
N VAL A 248 14.37 8.17 -2.08
CA VAL A 248 13.62 8.13 -3.34
C VAL A 248 13.86 6.77 -3.99
N PRO A 249 12.81 5.96 -4.27
CA PRO A 249 13.01 4.71 -4.99
C PRO A 249 13.77 4.93 -6.30
N ALA A 250 14.86 4.19 -6.50
CA ALA A 250 15.78 4.38 -7.64
C ALA A 250 15.10 4.25 -9.01
N VAL A 251 13.98 3.53 -9.09
CA VAL A 251 13.18 3.38 -10.31
C VAL A 251 12.46 4.68 -10.71
N LEU A 252 12.24 5.62 -9.76
CA LEU A 252 11.53 6.87 -10.01
C LEU A 252 12.46 7.91 -10.67
N THR A 253 12.60 7.84 -11.97
CA THR A 253 13.35 8.78 -12.79
C THR A 253 12.48 9.33 -13.92
N GLN A 254 12.82 10.50 -14.44
CA GLN A 254 12.12 11.08 -15.59
C GLN A 254 12.13 10.17 -16.81
N ASP A 255 13.25 9.48 -17.06
CA ASP A 255 13.39 8.56 -18.20
C ASP A 255 12.45 7.35 -18.07
N ASN A 256 12.27 6.84 -16.85
CA ASN A 256 11.36 5.74 -16.60
C ASN A 256 9.88 6.18 -16.59
N PHE A 257 9.59 7.44 -16.22
CA PHE A 257 8.21 7.95 -16.10
C PHE A 257 8.01 9.26 -16.87
N PRO A 258 8.15 9.27 -18.20
CA PRO A 258 8.10 10.50 -19.01
C PRO A 258 6.73 11.19 -19.01
N LYS A 259 5.67 10.51 -18.58
CA LYS A 259 4.32 11.08 -18.50
C LYS A 259 3.91 11.53 -17.10
N LEU A 260 4.73 11.27 -16.09
CA LEU A 260 4.39 11.60 -14.72
C LEU A 260 4.37 13.11 -14.52
N LYS A 261 3.25 13.61 -13.99
CA LYS A 261 3.01 15.03 -13.70
C LYS A 261 2.88 15.30 -12.21
N SER A 262 2.37 14.33 -11.44
CA SER A 262 2.18 14.47 -10.00
C SER A 262 2.91 13.36 -9.28
N LEU A 263 3.81 13.74 -8.35
CA LEU A 263 4.54 12.84 -7.48
C LEU A 263 4.39 13.29 -6.02
N ILE A 264 3.78 12.43 -5.21
CA ILE A 264 3.54 12.68 -3.79
C ILE A 264 4.31 11.65 -2.97
N LEU A 265 5.33 12.10 -2.24
CA LEU A 265 6.17 11.31 -1.35
C LEU A 265 6.14 11.85 0.09
N SER A 266 5.10 12.59 0.46
CA SER A 266 4.98 13.19 1.78
C SER A 266 4.83 12.15 2.90
N GLY A 267 5.29 12.49 4.10
CA GLY A 267 5.03 11.70 5.29
C GLY A 267 5.75 10.36 5.36
N ASN A 268 6.82 10.15 4.61
CA ASN A 268 7.66 8.95 4.69
C ASN A 268 8.59 9.05 5.91
N ARG A 269 8.01 8.98 7.11
CA ARG A 269 8.70 9.20 8.38
C ARG A 269 8.84 7.95 9.21
N ARG A 270 8.56 6.80 8.68
CA ARG A 270 8.52 5.54 9.43
C ARG A 270 7.82 5.67 10.79
N TRP A 271 6.53 5.66 10.75
CA TRP A 271 5.61 5.94 11.87
C TRP A 271 5.80 5.06 13.13
N THR A 272 6.53 3.96 13.03
CA THR A 272 6.94 3.14 14.19
C THR A 272 7.60 3.94 15.30
N VAL A 273 8.13 5.09 14.95
CA VAL A 273 9.00 5.90 15.80
C VAL A 273 8.24 6.75 16.80
N SER A 274 7.14 7.35 16.37
CA SER A 274 6.41 8.30 17.20
C SER A 274 5.59 7.65 18.33
N ASN A 275 5.33 6.34 18.23
CA ASN A 275 4.51 5.59 19.19
C ASN A 275 5.30 4.65 20.11
N LEU A 276 6.58 4.42 19.85
CA LEU A 276 7.41 3.62 20.70
C LEU A 276 7.88 4.47 21.90
N LYS A 277 7.18 4.33 23.02
CA LYS A 277 7.65 4.76 24.34
C LYS A 277 8.87 3.95 24.80
N ASP A 278 9.44 3.13 23.92
CA ASP A 278 10.43 2.15 24.28
C ASP A 278 11.83 2.69 24.06
N SER A 279 12.68 2.49 25.04
CA SER A 279 14.10 2.84 25.09
C SER A 279 14.97 2.20 23.98
N GLN A 280 14.37 1.39 23.11
CA GLN A 280 15.01 0.73 21.96
C GLN A 280 14.94 1.57 20.67
N TYR A 281 14.25 2.71 20.68
CA TYR A 281 14.29 3.62 19.55
C TYR A 281 15.68 4.27 19.50
N ASN A 282 16.45 3.84 18.55
CA ASN A 282 17.69 4.52 18.18
C ASN A 282 17.36 5.46 17.00
N LYS A 283 17.40 6.77 17.24
CA LYS A 283 17.24 7.78 16.20
C LYS A 283 18.36 7.73 15.14
N ASP A 284 19.43 6.98 15.44
CA ASP A 284 20.52 6.70 14.51
C ASP A 284 20.23 5.49 13.59
N THR A 285 19.14 4.76 13.80
CA THR A 285 18.63 3.83 12.79
C THR A 285 17.81 4.63 11.79
N GLU A 286 18.24 4.63 10.56
CA GLU A 286 17.63 5.28 9.40
C GLU A 286 16.15 4.89 9.24
N LEU A 287 15.29 5.64 9.89
CA LEU A 287 13.87 5.39 9.88
C LEU A 287 13.15 6.49 9.13
N GLY A 288 12.76 6.21 7.90
CA GLY A 288 12.06 7.15 7.05
C GLY A 288 12.96 7.78 5.98
N PHE A 289 12.42 8.78 5.33
CA PHE A 289 13.02 9.49 4.21
C PHE A 289 14.03 10.51 4.73
N HIS A 290 15.14 10.00 5.27
CA HIS A 290 16.18 10.79 5.92
C HIS A 290 17.35 11.03 4.95
N ILE A 291 17.33 12.16 4.26
CA ILE A 291 18.35 12.54 3.28
C ILE A 291 18.92 13.89 3.64
N ASN A 292 20.24 13.95 3.81
CA ASN A 292 20.97 15.21 3.92
C ASN A 292 21.40 15.70 2.53
N MET A 293 20.73 16.71 2.04
CA MET A 293 20.95 17.29 0.71
C MET A 293 22.39 17.82 0.49
N ASN A 294 23.15 18.06 1.56
CA ASN A 294 24.54 18.54 1.47
C ASN A 294 25.56 17.39 1.38
N GLU A 295 25.21 16.21 1.90
CA GLU A 295 26.11 15.06 1.99
C GLU A 295 25.87 14.06 0.86
N ASP A 296 24.60 13.78 0.55
CA ASP A 296 24.21 12.89 -0.53
C ASP A 296 23.09 13.50 -1.39
N PRO A 297 23.44 14.45 -2.26
CA PRO A 297 22.47 15.17 -3.08
C PRO A 297 21.84 14.30 -4.18
N THR A 298 22.44 13.16 -4.54
CA THR A 298 22.15 12.45 -5.78
C THR A 298 20.76 11.88 -5.88
N GLU A 299 20.17 11.39 -4.79
CA GLU A 299 18.86 10.76 -4.83
C GLU A 299 17.70 11.75 -5.04
N ILE A 300 17.73 12.89 -4.35
CA ILE A 300 16.68 13.92 -4.49
C ILE A 300 16.94 14.85 -5.66
N ASP A 301 18.19 15.05 -6.04
CA ASP A 301 18.59 15.91 -7.13
C ASP A 301 17.82 15.61 -8.42
N GLN A 302 17.62 14.35 -8.72
CA GLN A 302 16.89 13.92 -9.90
C GLN A 302 15.44 14.42 -9.90
N LEU A 303 14.79 14.49 -8.74
CA LEU A 303 13.42 14.99 -8.64
C LEU A 303 13.32 16.47 -8.99
N PHE A 304 14.32 17.27 -8.59
CA PHE A 304 14.34 18.72 -8.87
C PHE A 304 14.67 19.05 -10.33
N LEU A 305 15.32 18.13 -11.06
CA LEU A 305 15.62 18.28 -12.48
C LEU A 305 14.55 17.67 -13.39
N TRP A 306 13.46 17.20 -12.83
CA TRP A 306 12.40 16.54 -13.59
C TRP A 306 11.52 17.56 -14.32
N ASP A 307 11.62 17.62 -15.63
CA ASP A 307 10.97 18.65 -16.46
C ASP A 307 9.45 18.55 -16.51
N ASN A 308 8.91 17.34 -16.49
CA ASN A 308 7.48 17.11 -16.72
C ASN A 308 6.63 17.21 -15.45
N LEU A 309 7.23 17.30 -14.26
CA LEU A 309 6.47 17.43 -13.03
C LEU A 309 5.75 18.77 -12.94
N GLU A 310 4.45 18.68 -12.67
CA GLU A 310 3.57 19.79 -12.38
C GLU A 310 3.25 19.88 -10.88
N GLU A 311 3.37 18.76 -10.16
CA GLU A 311 3.17 18.67 -8.72
C GLU A 311 4.24 17.80 -8.08
N LEU A 312 4.89 18.32 -7.03
CA LEU A 312 5.85 17.60 -6.19
C LEU A 312 5.58 17.89 -4.72
N VAL A 313 5.19 16.85 -3.96
CA VAL A 313 4.89 16.97 -2.54
C VAL A 313 5.89 16.15 -1.74
N LEU A 314 6.79 16.84 -1.05
CA LEU A 314 7.86 16.28 -0.21
C LEU A 314 7.71 16.69 1.26
N SER A 315 6.58 17.25 1.66
CA SER A 315 6.35 17.70 3.04
C SER A 315 6.36 16.56 4.05
N TYR A 316 6.68 16.88 5.28
CA TYR A 316 6.60 15.95 6.41
C TYR A 316 7.49 14.69 6.24
N ASN A 317 8.73 14.92 5.81
CA ASN A 317 9.80 13.92 5.74
C ASN A 317 10.94 14.30 6.69
N TYR A 318 12.11 13.69 6.52
CA TYR A 318 13.34 14.03 7.24
C TYR A 318 14.41 14.64 6.31
N LEU A 319 13.99 15.47 5.35
CA LEU A 319 14.91 16.13 4.44
C LEU A 319 15.67 17.22 5.15
N GLU A 320 17.00 17.16 5.11
CA GLU A 320 17.94 18.10 5.75
C GLU A 320 18.80 18.82 4.72
N GLY A 321 19.57 19.81 5.20
CA GLY A 321 20.52 20.54 4.37
C GLY A 321 19.89 21.69 3.61
N THR A 322 20.49 22.07 2.49
CA THR A 322 20.06 23.18 1.65
C THR A 322 19.36 22.72 0.39
N LEU A 323 18.39 23.49 -0.07
CA LEU A 323 17.78 23.24 -1.36
C LEU A 323 18.82 23.35 -2.49
N PRO A 324 18.65 22.58 -3.58
CA PRO A 324 19.59 22.61 -4.70
C PRO A 324 19.72 24.00 -5.30
N THR A 325 20.92 24.30 -5.78
CA THR A 325 21.24 25.56 -6.48
C THR A 325 21.68 25.26 -7.91
N TYR A 326 21.57 26.25 -8.79
CA TYR A 326 22.09 26.09 -10.16
C TYR A 326 23.60 25.86 -10.19
N GLU A 327 24.34 26.52 -9.32
CA GLU A 327 25.81 26.39 -9.25
C GLU A 327 26.23 24.95 -9.00
N GLY A 328 25.58 24.28 -8.06
CA GLY A 328 25.92 22.90 -7.68
C GLY A 328 25.62 21.87 -8.76
N ARG A 329 24.73 22.16 -9.72
CA ARG A 329 24.17 21.16 -10.64
C ARG A 329 24.46 21.38 -12.09
N THR A 330 24.52 22.63 -12.52
CA THR A 330 24.66 22.98 -13.93
C THR A 330 26.05 23.50 -14.26
N GLY A 331 26.88 23.78 -13.26
CA GLY A 331 28.17 24.48 -13.42
C GLY A 331 28.03 25.98 -13.71
N TRP A 332 26.81 26.51 -13.73
CA TRP A 332 26.55 27.92 -13.91
C TRP A 332 26.72 28.67 -12.60
N GLN A 333 27.41 29.79 -12.62
CA GLN A 333 27.65 30.61 -11.44
C GLN A 333 26.48 31.57 -11.19
N ALA A 334 26.09 31.75 -9.93
CA ALA A 334 25.01 32.69 -9.54
C ALA A 334 25.29 34.12 -10.00
N ASP A 335 26.57 34.50 -10.11
CA ASP A 335 26.97 35.81 -10.60
C ASP A 335 26.71 35.99 -12.10
N ASP A 336 26.79 34.92 -12.89
CA ASP A 336 26.42 34.94 -14.31
C ASP A 336 24.92 35.21 -14.50
N LEU A 337 24.10 34.70 -13.60
CA LEU A 337 22.64 34.91 -13.60
C LEU A 337 22.23 36.30 -13.10
N LYS A 338 22.96 36.89 -12.14
CA LYS A 338 22.66 38.19 -11.53
C LYS A 338 22.81 39.37 -12.50
N GLN A 339 23.75 39.30 -13.44
CA GLN A 339 24.00 40.40 -14.37
C GLN A 339 22.84 40.65 -15.36
N TYR A 340 21.90 39.69 -15.48
CA TYR A 340 20.79 39.75 -16.43
C TYR A 340 19.48 40.27 -15.82
N GLY A 341 19.44 40.60 -14.53
CA GLY A 341 18.32 41.30 -13.84
C GLY A 341 17.00 40.53 -13.79
N ASP A 342 16.78 39.60 -14.70
CA ASP A 342 15.61 38.73 -14.79
C ASP A 342 16.05 37.32 -15.11
N THR A 343 16.31 36.56 -14.05
CA THR A 343 16.82 35.19 -14.13
C THR A 343 15.87 34.27 -14.93
N LEU A 344 14.56 34.51 -14.86
CA LEU A 344 13.59 33.66 -15.54
C LEU A 344 13.64 33.86 -17.04
N ASN A 345 13.65 35.10 -17.52
CA ASN A 345 13.73 35.39 -18.96
C ASN A 345 15.06 34.89 -19.52
N TYR A 346 16.16 35.11 -18.80
CA TYR A 346 17.45 34.56 -19.17
C TYR A 346 17.41 33.02 -19.34
N LEU A 347 16.83 32.31 -18.38
CA LEU A 347 16.68 30.85 -18.45
C LEU A 347 15.77 30.41 -19.60
N LEU A 348 14.77 31.20 -19.97
CA LEU A 348 13.90 30.92 -21.13
C LEU A 348 14.61 31.11 -22.46
N GLU A 349 15.55 32.08 -22.53
CA GLU A 349 16.36 32.34 -23.70
C GLU A 349 17.53 31.36 -23.87
N HIS A 350 17.87 30.64 -22.78
CA HIS A 350 18.99 29.69 -22.76
C HIS A 350 18.49 28.25 -22.47
N PRO A 351 17.90 27.58 -23.48
CA PRO A 351 17.35 26.23 -23.32
C PRO A 351 18.40 25.15 -22.99
N GLU A 352 19.68 25.44 -23.21
CA GLU A 352 20.79 24.56 -22.87
C GLU A 352 21.06 24.44 -21.36
N ILE A 353 20.51 25.36 -20.55
CA ILE A 353 20.66 25.29 -19.10
C ILE A 353 19.59 24.37 -18.55
N PRO A 354 19.95 23.28 -17.84
CA PRO A 354 18.99 22.45 -17.14
C PRO A 354 18.19 23.27 -16.13
N LYS A 355 16.88 23.23 -16.25
CA LYS A 355 15.98 23.99 -15.39
C LYS A 355 15.59 23.19 -14.16
N ILE A 356 15.42 23.85 -13.03
CA ILE A 356 14.92 23.22 -11.80
C ILE A 356 13.39 23.36 -11.79
N LEU A 357 12.67 22.24 -11.91
CA LEU A 357 11.21 22.15 -11.87
C LEU A 357 10.48 23.16 -12.78
N PRO A 358 10.81 23.21 -14.08
CA PRO A 358 10.38 24.30 -14.98
C PRO A 358 8.86 24.38 -15.17
N ASN A 359 8.14 23.26 -15.05
CA ASN A 359 6.69 23.17 -15.25
C ASN A 359 5.90 23.05 -13.95
N MET A 360 6.55 23.23 -12.80
CA MET A 360 5.96 23.02 -11.50
C MET A 360 4.82 24.03 -11.21
N LYS A 361 3.64 23.49 -10.92
CA LYS A 361 2.44 24.24 -10.51
C LYS A 361 2.19 24.18 -9.02
N ARG A 362 2.61 23.08 -8.37
CA ARG A 362 2.48 22.89 -6.92
C ARG A 362 3.74 22.23 -6.35
N LEU A 363 4.40 22.94 -5.47
CA LEU A 363 5.58 22.46 -4.74
C LEU A 363 5.32 22.58 -3.23
N THR A 364 5.48 21.47 -2.48
CA THR A 364 5.28 21.44 -1.04
C THR A 364 6.51 20.85 -0.36
N LEU A 365 7.21 21.65 0.43
CA LEU A 365 8.48 21.32 1.09
C LEU A 365 8.45 21.52 2.61
N ASN A 366 7.34 21.97 3.16
CA ASN A 366 7.21 22.28 4.59
C ASN A 366 7.33 21.03 5.47
N LEU A 367 7.56 21.27 6.77
CA LEU A 367 7.68 20.21 7.78
C LEU A 367 8.82 19.21 7.49
N ASN A 368 9.93 19.72 6.99
CA ASN A 368 11.24 19.08 6.88
C ASN A 368 12.25 19.81 7.77
N PHE A 369 13.54 19.60 7.55
CA PHE A 369 14.64 20.21 8.29
C PHE A 369 15.58 21.03 7.39
N PHE A 370 15.03 21.59 6.32
CA PHE A 370 15.82 22.43 5.41
C PHE A 370 16.38 23.66 6.09
N THR A 371 17.60 24.01 5.74
CA THR A 371 18.36 25.18 6.24
C THR A 371 18.90 26.02 5.08
N GLY A 372 19.59 27.10 5.38
CA GLY A 372 20.26 27.91 4.39
C GLY A 372 19.36 28.97 3.74
N LYS A 373 19.78 29.43 2.57
CA LYS A 373 19.11 30.51 1.83
C LYS A 373 18.10 29.94 0.84
N ILE A 374 17.03 30.69 0.58
CA ILE A 374 16.11 30.38 -0.50
C ILE A 374 16.85 30.54 -1.84
N PRO A 375 16.95 29.47 -2.64
CA PRO A 375 17.67 29.52 -3.91
C PRO A 375 16.96 30.42 -4.92
N GLU A 376 17.72 30.92 -5.89
CA GLU A 376 17.22 31.89 -6.87
C GLU A 376 16.12 31.30 -7.77
N TRP A 377 16.27 30.06 -8.19
CA TRP A 377 15.26 29.39 -8.99
C TRP A 377 13.88 29.36 -8.30
N LEU A 378 13.87 29.22 -6.98
CA LEU A 378 12.63 29.21 -6.20
C LEU A 378 12.10 30.65 -6.04
N ARG A 379 12.97 31.61 -5.75
CA ARG A 379 12.58 33.03 -5.57
C ARG A 379 11.98 33.66 -6.82
N PHE A 380 12.44 33.27 -7.99
CA PHE A 380 12.02 33.82 -9.27
C PHE A 380 11.13 32.85 -10.08
N HIS A 381 10.70 31.75 -9.47
CA HIS A 381 9.81 30.83 -10.15
C HIS A 381 8.46 31.50 -10.48
N PRO A 382 7.91 31.34 -11.71
CA PRO A 382 6.69 32.03 -12.13
C PRO A 382 5.46 31.66 -11.28
N HIS A 383 5.45 30.46 -10.68
CA HIS A 383 4.36 29.96 -9.85
C HIS A 383 4.61 30.10 -8.34
N LEU A 384 5.63 30.83 -7.92
CA LEU A 384 5.95 30.97 -6.48
C LEU A 384 4.75 31.45 -5.66
N LEU A 385 3.99 32.41 -6.20
CA LEU A 385 2.83 32.96 -5.48
C LEU A 385 1.68 31.96 -5.38
N ASP A 386 1.56 31.06 -6.35
CA ASP A 386 0.58 29.98 -6.33
C ASP A 386 0.90 28.92 -5.27
N TRP A 387 2.19 28.74 -4.96
CA TRP A 387 2.66 27.79 -3.96
C TRP A 387 2.61 28.31 -2.54
N PHE A 388 2.53 29.63 -2.38
CA PHE A 388 2.47 30.24 -1.06
C PHE A 388 1.09 30.02 -0.43
N PRO A 389 0.96 29.59 0.82
CA PRO A 389 2.04 29.36 1.82
C PRO A 389 2.60 27.92 1.87
N GLU A 390 2.22 27.01 0.98
CA GLU A 390 2.54 25.57 1.08
C GLU A 390 3.99 25.22 0.76
N VAL A 391 4.66 26.02 -0.06
CA VAL A 391 6.11 25.88 -0.29
C VAL A 391 6.94 26.26 0.95
N LEU A 392 6.27 26.67 2.01
CA LEU A 392 6.87 27.32 3.19
C LEU A 392 8.04 26.55 3.77
N ILE A 393 9.18 26.94 3.33
CA ILE A 393 10.46 26.74 3.98
C ILE A 393 10.45 27.25 5.43
N PHE A 394 9.56 28.19 5.74
CA PHE A 394 9.41 28.79 7.07
C PHE A 394 8.75 27.90 8.12
N ASN A 395 8.04 26.86 7.71
CA ASN A 395 7.45 25.84 8.60
C ASN A 395 8.34 24.59 8.69
N GLN A 396 9.66 24.78 8.70
CA GLN A 396 10.57 23.69 8.95
C GLN A 396 10.49 23.25 10.42
N GLN A 397 10.72 21.97 10.67
CA GLN A 397 10.75 21.45 12.02
C GLN A 397 12.05 21.90 12.69
N GLU A 398 11.95 22.29 13.96
CA GLU A 398 13.16 22.47 14.78
C GLU A 398 13.65 21.08 15.18
N MET A 399 14.95 20.84 15.00
CA MET A 399 15.61 19.71 15.61
C MET A 399 15.72 19.99 17.10
N GLY A 400 14.92 19.27 17.89
CA GLY A 400 14.90 19.37 19.36
C GLY A 400 16.08 18.69 20.00
#